data_f24f2d94b703167b58c8f4e76ee2646b
#
_entry.id   f24f2d94b703167b58c8f4e76ee2646b
#
_cell.length_a   1.000
_cell.length_b   1.000
_cell.length_c   1.000
_cell.angle_alpha   90.00
_cell.angle_beta   90.00
_cell.angle_gamma   90.00
#
_symmetry.space_group_name_H-M   'P 1'
#
loop_
_entity.id
_entity.type
_entity.pdbx_description
1 polymer ?
#
loop_
_entity_poly.entity_id
_entity_poly.type
_entity_poly.pdbx_seq_one_letter_code
_entity_poly.pdbx_strand_id
1 'polypeptide(L)'
;SITGIKDQFALEGEKLTQEYAALALGTAFHPYFVGSTFDPEAVGIEKQMLKKALEDEVNDKRLYCQRQANREFFGDSPAGVRQEGYLEEVDGLTPEALTEAYDEMLRTANIELIVLGCDEASTTAVKDALLTELSAIDRAPLPRAENIAMPRREPVRKVEHFDTTQAKLCMLFTLGRPMQPEQLAAVRLAMALYGGSVTSRLFLNVRERDHLCYYCSSSFQSFTGSMAVNSGVEHTDAARAEQAVLKELADLCDGPITDEELEDCRRGLLAGMNGLEDTLGGIETWYYMEVLRGGPVQTPDDARRALLAVTREDVRDILKQFTLSVSCLLTREEGNENG
;
A
#
# COMPACT_ATOMS: atom_id res chain seq x y z
N SER A 1 -0.57 11.25 -13.34
CA SER A 1 -1.16 10.64 -14.57
C SER A 1 -1.92 11.68 -15.37
N ILE A 2 -1.97 11.51 -16.70
CA ILE A 2 -2.78 12.33 -17.60
C ILE A 2 -3.74 11.41 -18.34
N THR A 3 -5.02 11.73 -18.30
CA THR A 3 -6.08 10.99 -18.96
C THR A 3 -6.83 11.89 -19.93
N GLY A 4 -7.10 11.40 -21.14
CA GLY A 4 -7.81 12.14 -22.15
C GLY A 4 -8.48 11.25 -23.18
N ILE A 5 -9.04 11.85 -24.23
CA ILE A 5 -9.66 11.12 -25.33
C ILE A 5 -8.60 10.50 -26.26
N LYS A 6 -8.95 9.41 -26.92
CA LYS A 6 -8.04 8.71 -27.86
C LYS A 6 -7.84 9.52 -29.14
N ASP A 7 -6.68 9.33 -29.80
CA ASP A 7 -6.35 9.96 -31.09
C ASP A 7 -7.39 9.72 -32.19
N GLN A 8 -8.12 8.60 -32.16
CA GLN A 8 -9.21 8.33 -33.11
C GLN A 8 -10.37 9.35 -33.05
N PHE A 9 -10.48 10.11 -31.98
CA PHE A 9 -11.47 11.17 -31.77
C PHE A 9 -10.86 12.57 -31.88
N ALA A 10 -9.56 12.66 -32.22
CA ALA A 10 -8.87 13.93 -32.43
C ALA A 10 -9.42 14.66 -33.67
N LEU A 11 -9.30 15.98 -33.67
CA LEU A 11 -9.54 16.77 -34.87
C LEU A 11 -8.41 16.56 -35.87
N GLU A 12 -8.68 16.91 -37.15
CA GLU A 12 -7.71 16.71 -38.21
C GLU A 12 -6.37 17.41 -37.88
N GLY A 13 -5.29 16.64 -37.85
CA GLY A 13 -3.93 17.13 -37.55
C GLY A 13 -3.50 17.09 -36.08
N GLU A 14 -4.42 16.85 -35.14
CA GLU A 14 -4.07 16.71 -33.71
C GLU A 14 -3.47 15.33 -33.41
N LYS A 15 -2.51 15.30 -32.47
CA LYS A 15 -1.87 14.09 -31.95
C LYS A 15 -1.98 14.10 -30.41
N LEU A 16 -3.17 13.85 -29.92
CA LEU A 16 -3.53 14.02 -28.51
C LEU A 16 -2.64 13.19 -27.58
N THR A 17 -2.33 11.94 -27.93
CA THR A 17 -1.43 11.10 -27.15
C THR A 17 -0.05 11.72 -26.97
N GLN A 18 0.50 12.34 -28.05
CA GLN A 18 1.80 13.00 -27.95
C GLN A 18 1.71 14.31 -27.14
N GLU A 19 0.62 15.02 -27.23
CA GLU A 19 0.38 16.24 -26.42
C GLU A 19 0.26 15.90 -24.94
N TYR A 20 -0.47 14.81 -24.59
CA TYR A 20 -0.55 14.32 -23.22
C TYR A 20 0.82 13.86 -22.69
N ALA A 21 1.59 13.17 -23.53
CA ALA A 21 2.95 12.77 -23.19
C ALA A 21 3.85 13.98 -22.96
N ALA A 22 3.80 14.98 -23.85
CA ALA A 22 4.58 16.21 -23.71
C ALA A 22 4.22 16.96 -22.42
N LEU A 23 2.94 17.01 -22.05
CA LEU A 23 2.50 17.62 -20.80
C LEU A 23 2.99 16.83 -19.58
N ALA A 24 2.88 15.50 -19.60
CA ALA A 24 3.36 14.65 -18.51
C ALA A 24 4.88 14.74 -18.33
N LEU A 25 5.63 14.62 -19.42
CA LEU A 25 7.09 14.72 -19.42
C LEU A 25 7.55 16.15 -19.07
N GLY A 26 6.89 17.17 -19.61
CA GLY A 26 7.16 18.56 -19.26
C GLY A 26 7.02 18.83 -17.76
N THR A 27 5.95 18.31 -17.14
CA THR A 27 5.76 18.44 -15.69
C THR A 27 6.84 17.71 -14.90
N ALA A 28 7.28 16.52 -15.38
CA ALA A 28 8.24 15.69 -14.67
C ALA A 28 9.70 16.13 -14.86
N PHE A 29 10.07 16.63 -16.06
CA PHE A 29 11.47 16.91 -16.42
C PHE A 29 11.76 18.41 -16.55
N HIS A 30 10.75 19.26 -16.67
CA HIS A 30 10.89 20.70 -16.85
C HIS A 30 10.01 21.47 -15.84
N PRO A 31 10.27 21.29 -14.52
CA PRO A 31 9.54 22.05 -13.52
C PRO A 31 9.80 23.55 -13.64
N TYR A 32 8.88 24.35 -13.11
CA TYR A 32 9.06 25.80 -13.10
C TYR A 32 10.14 26.21 -12.10
N PHE A 33 11.20 26.84 -12.61
CA PHE A 33 12.29 27.40 -11.81
C PHE A 33 12.28 28.95 -11.87
N VAL A 34 12.70 29.55 -10.77
CA VAL A 34 13.06 30.99 -10.70
C VAL A 34 14.59 31.07 -10.60
N GLY A 35 15.22 31.52 -11.66
CA GLY A 35 16.68 31.40 -11.80
C GLY A 35 17.11 29.93 -11.96
N SER A 36 17.82 29.38 -10.99
CA SER A 36 18.34 28.02 -11.02
C SER A 36 17.72 27.07 -9.98
N THR A 37 16.68 27.52 -9.26
CA THR A 37 16.05 26.75 -8.19
C THR A 37 14.53 26.73 -8.33
N PHE A 38 13.85 25.87 -7.58
CA PHE A 38 12.40 25.98 -7.42
C PHE A 38 11.99 27.37 -6.92
N ASP A 39 10.80 27.79 -7.28
CA ASP A 39 10.24 29.09 -6.87
C ASP A 39 10.20 29.19 -5.35
N PRO A 40 10.92 30.17 -4.73
CA PRO A 40 10.94 30.34 -3.27
C PRO A 40 9.57 30.60 -2.64
N GLU A 41 8.67 31.30 -3.36
CA GLU A 41 7.31 31.57 -2.89
C GLU A 41 6.49 30.27 -2.83
N ALA A 42 6.53 29.48 -3.90
CA ALA A 42 5.86 28.18 -3.95
C ALA A 42 6.41 27.22 -2.88
N VAL A 43 7.74 27.15 -2.72
CA VAL A 43 8.37 26.35 -1.66
C VAL A 43 7.91 26.81 -0.27
N GLY A 44 7.79 28.11 -0.04
CA GLY A 44 7.29 28.65 1.23
C GLY A 44 5.86 28.22 1.55
N ILE A 45 4.99 28.22 0.54
CA ILE A 45 3.58 27.78 0.69
C ILE A 45 3.53 26.28 0.98
N GLU A 46 4.21 25.47 0.19
CA GLU A 46 4.23 23.99 0.35
C GLU A 46 4.81 23.57 1.70
N LYS A 47 5.85 24.25 2.21
CA LYS A 47 6.39 24.04 3.56
C LYS A 47 5.33 24.24 4.65
N GLN A 48 4.55 25.32 4.55
CA GLN A 48 3.49 25.59 5.53
C GLN A 48 2.40 24.51 5.48
N MET A 49 2.01 24.08 4.27
CA MET A 49 1.03 23.02 4.08
C MET A 49 1.55 21.68 4.63
N LEU A 50 2.80 21.32 4.32
CA LEU A 50 3.44 20.12 4.83
C LEU A 50 3.53 20.12 6.36
N LYS A 51 3.99 21.23 6.96
CA LYS A 51 4.09 21.40 8.41
C LYS A 51 2.74 21.15 9.08
N LYS A 52 1.69 21.81 8.57
CA LYS A 52 0.34 21.60 9.07
C LYS A 52 -0.15 20.16 8.91
N ALA A 53 0.10 19.52 7.77
CA ALA A 53 -0.29 18.13 7.54
C ALA A 53 0.40 17.18 8.52
N LEU A 54 1.69 17.40 8.83
CA LEU A 54 2.45 16.62 9.79
C LEU A 54 1.97 16.86 11.24
N GLU A 55 1.65 18.10 11.61
CA GLU A 55 1.07 18.44 12.91
C GLU A 55 -0.32 17.82 13.10
N ASP A 56 -1.13 17.81 12.05
CA ASP A 56 -2.51 17.28 12.06
C ASP A 56 -2.57 15.74 11.95
N GLU A 57 -1.47 15.06 11.65
CA GLU A 57 -1.42 13.59 11.50
C GLU A 57 -1.98 12.84 12.70
N VAL A 58 -1.66 13.33 13.88
CA VAL A 58 -2.09 12.73 15.15
C VAL A 58 -3.63 12.74 15.32
N ASN A 59 -4.35 13.53 14.55
CA ASN A 59 -5.81 13.62 14.58
C ASN A 59 -6.48 12.36 14.00
N ASP A 60 -5.87 11.70 12.99
CA ASP A 60 -6.27 10.38 12.55
C ASP A 60 -5.58 9.30 13.39
N LYS A 61 -6.19 8.94 14.52
CA LYS A 61 -5.65 7.95 15.46
C LYS A 61 -5.42 6.57 14.84
N ARG A 62 -6.21 6.19 13.82
CA ARG A 62 -6.05 4.92 13.12
C ARG A 62 -4.79 4.95 12.26
N LEU A 63 -4.64 5.97 11.43
CA LEU A 63 -3.47 6.13 10.57
C LEU A 63 -2.20 6.29 11.41
N TYR A 64 -2.26 7.10 12.47
CA TYR A 64 -1.15 7.27 13.40
C TYR A 64 -0.70 5.94 14.01
N CYS A 65 -1.62 5.12 14.53
CA CYS A 65 -1.32 3.80 15.08
C CYS A 65 -0.65 2.88 14.03
N GLN A 66 -1.13 2.87 12.80
CA GLN A 66 -0.53 2.11 11.69
C GLN A 66 0.90 2.58 11.38
N ARG A 67 1.14 3.88 11.36
CA ARG A 67 2.47 4.46 11.13
C ARG A 67 3.46 4.09 12.23
N GLN A 68 3.02 4.16 13.50
CA GLN A 68 3.84 3.70 14.62
C GLN A 68 4.17 2.21 14.51
N ALA A 69 3.19 1.37 14.16
CA ALA A 69 3.42 -0.04 13.94
C ALA A 69 4.41 -0.30 12.78
N ASN A 70 4.26 0.40 11.66
CA ASN A 70 5.15 0.28 10.49
C ASN A 70 6.59 0.70 10.83
N ARG A 71 6.78 1.76 11.62
CA ARG A 71 8.10 2.20 12.07
C ARG A 71 8.80 1.11 12.89
N GLU A 72 8.08 0.50 13.83
CA GLU A 72 8.62 -0.63 14.61
C GLU A 72 8.87 -1.88 13.76
N PHE A 73 8.06 -2.09 12.73
CA PHE A 73 8.12 -3.27 11.88
C PHE A 73 9.29 -3.22 10.90
N PHE A 74 9.45 -2.10 10.20
CA PHE A 74 10.45 -1.93 9.16
C PHE A 74 11.76 -1.31 9.67
N GLY A 75 11.76 -0.63 10.85
CA GLY A 75 12.93 0.02 11.40
C GLY A 75 13.55 1.03 10.44
N ASP A 76 14.88 0.96 10.30
CA ASP A 76 15.67 1.85 9.43
C ASP A 76 15.67 1.45 7.96
N SER A 77 14.88 0.44 7.56
CA SER A 77 14.76 0.08 6.14
C SER A 77 14.00 1.18 5.36
N PRO A 78 14.16 1.27 4.04
CA PRO A 78 13.45 2.27 3.23
C PRO A 78 11.92 2.27 3.42
N ALA A 79 11.31 1.11 3.70
CA ALA A 79 9.87 1.02 4.00
C ALA A 79 9.48 1.59 5.37
N GLY A 80 10.44 1.76 6.29
CA GLY A 80 10.26 2.40 7.59
C GLY A 80 10.38 3.92 7.53
N VAL A 81 10.98 4.47 6.47
CA VAL A 81 11.10 5.91 6.26
C VAL A 81 9.74 6.48 5.89
N ARG A 82 9.40 7.58 6.51
CA ARG A 82 8.12 8.26 6.25
C ARG A 82 8.15 8.95 4.89
N GLN A 83 7.13 8.70 4.07
CA GLN A 83 6.99 9.33 2.76
C GLN A 83 6.85 10.85 2.86
N GLU A 84 6.16 11.33 3.89
CA GLU A 84 5.93 12.75 4.14
C GLU A 84 7.11 13.43 4.87
N GLY A 85 8.13 12.69 5.29
CA GLY A 85 9.24 13.18 6.10
C GLY A 85 8.88 13.44 7.57
N TYR A 86 9.64 14.29 8.23
CA TYR A 86 9.55 14.55 9.65
C TYR A 86 9.38 16.05 9.94
N LEU A 87 8.55 16.38 10.94
CA LEU A 87 8.21 17.76 11.27
C LEU A 87 9.44 18.62 11.58
N GLU A 88 10.40 18.04 12.29
CA GLU A 88 11.65 18.68 12.68
C GLU A 88 12.57 19.03 11.48
N GLU A 89 12.38 18.38 10.34
CA GLU A 89 13.19 18.61 9.12
C GLU A 89 12.59 19.66 8.20
N VAL A 90 11.29 19.97 8.35
CA VAL A 90 10.57 20.87 7.41
C VAL A 90 11.20 22.26 7.36
N ASP A 91 11.63 22.80 8.53
CA ASP A 91 12.20 24.14 8.56
C ASP A 91 13.54 24.24 7.81
N GLY A 92 14.26 23.11 7.64
CA GLY A 92 15.50 22.99 6.87
C GLY A 92 15.33 22.93 5.36
N LEU A 93 14.10 22.73 4.84
CA LEU A 93 13.84 22.67 3.40
C LEU A 93 14.02 24.06 2.76
N THR A 94 14.92 24.15 1.79
CA THR A 94 15.16 25.38 0.98
C THR A 94 14.94 25.10 -0.50
N PRO A 95 14.72 26.13 -1.35
CA PRO A 95 14.64 25.95 -2.80
C PRO A 95 15.86 25.23 -3.39
N GLU A 96 17.06 25.53 -2.88
CA GLU A 96 18.32 24.92 -3.32
C GLU A 96 18.37 23.43 -2.96
N ALA A 97 18.07 23.08 -1.69
CA ALA A 97 18.08 21.69 -1.25
C ALA A 97 17.04 20.83 -1.98
N LEU A 98 15.85 21.40 -2.26
CA LEU A 98 14.82 20.72 -3.05
C LEU A 98 15.24 20.53 -4.50
N THR A 99 15.95 21.50 -5.09
CA THR A 99 16.48 21.40 -6.44
C THR A 99 17.56 20.31 -6.53
N GLU A 100 18.48 20.27 -5.56
CA GLU A 100 19.47 19.18 -5.47
C GLU A 100 18.81 17.80 -5.32
N ALA A 101 17.81 17.68 -4.46
CA ALA A 101 17.07 16.43 -4.26
C ALA A 101 16.30 16.00 -5.52
N TYR A 102 15.74 16.95 -6.27
CA TYR A 102 15.07 16.70 -7.54
C TYR A 102 16.06 16.20 -8.60
N ASP A 103 17.21 16.84 -8.74
CA ASP A 103 18.26 16.43 -9.67
C ASP A 103 18.79 15.03 -9.33
N GLU A 104 19.01 14.75 -8.05
CA GLU A 104 19.41 13.42 -7.57
C GLU A 104 18.33 12.37 -7.85
N MET A 105 17.05 12.69 -7.63
CA MET A 105 15.92 11.82 -7.96
C MET A 105 15.89 11.50 -9.45
N LEU A 106 16.03 12.50 -10.34
CA LEU A 106 16.07 12.25 -11.79
C LEU A 106 17.26 11.37 -12.18
N ARG A 107 18.38 11.49 -11.49
CA ARG A 107 19.60 10.73 -11.77
C ARG A 107 19.49 9.28 -11.30
N THR A 108 18.86 9.03 -10.16
CA THR A 108 18.93 7.74 -9.45
C THR A 108 17.63 6.95 -9.41
N ALA A 109 16.48 7.57 -9.59
CA ALA A 109 15.19 6.89 -9.51
C ALA A 109 14.98 5.90 -10.67
N ASN A 110 14.29 4.79 -10.38
CA ASN A 110 13.73 3.93 -11.41
C ASN A 110 12.47 4.61 -11.97
N ILE A 111 12.45 4.86 -13.28
CA ILE A 111 11.35 5.54 -13.97
C ILE A 111 10.59 4.51 -14.79
N GLU A 112 9.29 4.46 -14.59
CA GLU A 112 8.36 3.58 -15.29
C GLU A 112 7.29 4.43 -15.95
N LEU A 113 7.01 4.17 -17.23
CA LEU A 113 5.99 4.84 -18.02
C LEU A 113 4.95 3.81 -18.46
N ILE A 114 3.70 4.06 -18.10
CA ILE A 114 2.57 3.24 -18.48
C ILE A 114 1.72 4.03 -19.46
N VAL A 115 1.45 3.44 -20.62
CA VAL A 115 0.64 4.04 -21.68
C VAL A 115 -0.51 3.09 -21.98
N LEU A 116 -1.74 3.55 -21.88
CA LEU A 116 -2.94 2.76 -22.09
C LEU A 116 -3.82 3.32 -23.21
N GLY A 117 -4.39 2.42 -24.00
CA GLY A 117 -5.40 2.76 -25.00
C GLY A 117 -4.87 3.42 -26.26
N CYS A 118 -3.56 3.39 -26.51
CA CYS A 118 -2.88 3.93 -27.68
C CYS A 118 -2.54 2.82 -28.68
N ASP A 119 -2.35 3.21 -29.94
CA ASP A 119 -1.78 2.32 -30.95
C ASP A 119 -0.23 2.20 -30.79
N GLU A 120 0.37 1.29 -31.55
CA GLU A 120 1.80 1.03 -31.48
C GLU A 120 2.65 2.24 -31.90
N ALA A 121 2.20 3.00 -32.90
CA ALA A 121 2.92 4.19 -33.38
C ALA A 121 2.94 5.30 -32.33
N SER A 122 1.78 5.58 -31.71
CA SER A 122 1.66 6.55 -30.62
C SER A 122 2.45 6.11 -29.38
N THR A 123 2.38 4.83 -29.02
CA THR A 123 3.18 4.28 -27.91
C THR A 123 4.68 4.42 -28.15
N THR A 124 5.15 4.15 -29.39
CA THR A 124 6.55 4.33 -29.77
C THR A 124 6.96 5.80 -29.67
N ALA A 125 6.13 6.71 -30.16
CA ALA A 125 6.44 8.14 -30.08
C ALA A 125 6.54 8.65 -28.63
N VAL A 126 5.68 8.17 -27.73
CA VAL A 126 5.74 8.49 -26.29
C VAL A 126 7.02 7.92 -25.65
N LYS A 127 7.37 6.68 -25.97
CA LYS A 127 8.62 6.06 -25.53
C LYS A 127 9.84 6.86 -25.98
N ASP A 128 9.90 7.24 -27.26
CA ASP A 128 11.02 7.99 -27.82
C ASP A 128 11.16 9.39 -27.18
N ALA A 129 10.02 10.04 -26.88
CA ALA A 129 10.00 11.29 -26.14
C ALA A 129 10.62 11.12 -24.74
N LEU A 130 10.21 10.10 -23.97
CA LEU A 130 10.83 9.80 -22.67
C LEU A 130 12.31 9.51 -22.80
N LEU A 131 12.75 8.70 -23.77
CA LEU A 131 14.15 8.37 -23.96
C LEU A 131 14.98 9.62 -24.30
N THR A 132 14.39 10.60 -25.00
CA THR A 132 15.04 11.88 -25.30
C THR A 132 15.31 12.65 -24.01
N GLU A 133 14.31 12.78 -23.12
CA GLU A 133 14.50 13.42 -21.82
C GLU A 133 15.58 12.73 -20.97
N LEU A 134 15.50 11.40 -20.89
CA LEU A 134 16.46 10.61 -20.11
C LEU A 134 17.88 10.67 -20.65
N SER A 135 18.07 10.84 -21.97
CA SER A 135 19.39 10.94 -22.59
C SER A 135 20.15 12.22 -22.24
N ALA A 136 19.43 13.24 -21.78
CA ALA A 136 20.03 14.51 -21.33
C ALA A 136 20.58 14.43 -19.89
N ILE A 137 20.31 13.35 -19.16
CA ILE A 137 20.67 13.19 -17.75
C ILE A 137 21.70 12.06 -17.63
N ASP A 138 22.80 12.30 -16.89
CA ASP A 138 23.77 11.25 -16.53
C ASP A 138 23.18 10.32 -15.45
N ARG A 139 22.42 9.33 -15.89
CA ARG A 139 21.62 8.46 -15.03
C ARG A 139 22.43 7.29 -14.45
N ALA A 140 22.26 7.09 -13.15
CA ALA A 140 22.78 5.94 -12.40
C ALA A 140 21.67 5.38 -11.49
N PRO A 141 20.66 4.69 -12.06
CA PRO A 141 19.52 4.19 -11.28
C PRO A 141 19.99 3.26 -10.17
N LEU A 142 19.45 3.51 -8.97
CA LEU A 142 19.73 2.66 -7.82
C LEU A 142 18.96 1.33 -7.92
N PRO A 143 19.52 0.21 -7.43
CA PRO A 143 18.79 -1.04 -7.34
C PRO A 143 17.56 -0.86 -6.43
N ARG A 144 16.48 -1.58 -6.75
CA ARG A 144 15.30 -1.60 -5.87
C ARG A 144 15.66 -2.21 -4.53
N ALA A 145 15.31 -1.51 -3.45
CA ALA A 145 15.50 -2.02 -2.11
C ALA A 145 14.49 -3.14 -1.79
N GLU A 146 14.96 -4.20 -1.16
CA GLU A 146 14.09 -5.21 -0.57
C GLU A 146 13.68 -4.74 0.83
N ASN A 147 12.37 -4.53 1.01
CA ASN A 147 11.78 -4.04 2.26
C ASN A 147 11.15 -5.19 3.03
N ILE A 148 11.96 -6.11 3.54
CA ILE A 148 11.51 -7.30 4.24
C ILE A 148 11.77 -7.18 5.74
N ALA A 149 10.70 -7.21 6.54
CA ALA A 149 10.82 -7.34 7.98
C ALA A 149 11.05 -8.81 8.34
N MET A 150 12.18 -9.10 8.96
CA MET A 150 12.52 -10.46 9.38
C MET A 150 11.66 -10.91 10.57
N PRO A 151 11.28 -12.21 10.66
CA PRO A 151 10.58 -12.74 11.81
C PRO A 151 11.36 -12.52 13.09
N ARG A 152 10.67 -12.11 14.15
CA ARG A 152 11.25 -11.89 15.48
C ARG A 152 10.89 -13.08 16.38
N ARG A 153 11.78 -13.41 17.31
CA ARG A 153 11.51 -14.44 18.33
C ARG A 153 10.34 -14.06 19.22
N GLU A 154 10.27 -12.79 19.60
CA GLU A 154 9.18 -12.21 20.37
C GLU A 154 8.69 -10.94 19.66
N PRO A 155 7.37 -10.73 19.54
CA PRO A 155 6.82 -9.55 18.91
C PRO A 155 7.12 -8.30 19.75
N VAL A 156 7.40 -7.19 19.08
CA VAL A 156 7.48 -5.88 19.73
C VAL A 156 6.06 -5.46 20.13
N ARG A 157 5.88 -5.12 21.39
CA ARG A 157 4.62 -4.56 21.92
C ARG A 157 4.83 -3.10 22.24
N LYS A 158 4.16 -2.22 21.51
CA LYS A 158 4.19 -0.77 21.70
C LYS A 158 2.84 -0.29 22.18
N VAL A 159 2.84 0.41 23.31
CA VAL A 159 1.62 1.06 23.85
C VAL A 159 1.89 2.55 23.92
N GLU A 160 1.02 3.34 23.34
CA GLU A 160 1.03 4.80 23.45
C GLU A 160 -0.28 5.29 24.04
N HIS A 161 -0.18 6.32 24.87
CA HIS A 161 -1.34 6.89 25.55
C HIS A 161 -1.76 8.20 24.90
N PHE A 162 -3.04 8.25 24.53
CA PHE A 162 -3.66 9.41 23.91
C PHE A 162 -5.07 9.61 24.45
N ASP A 163 -5.51 10.87 24.46
CA ASP A 163 -6.92 11.17 24.63
C ASP A 163 -7.70 10.75 23.38
N THR A 164 -8.36 9.62 23.50
CA THR A 164 -9.13 9.01 22.40
C THR A 164 -10.35 8.27 22.97
N THR A 165 -11.46 8.34 22.25
CA THR A 165 -12.71 7.65 22.63
C THR A 165 -12.62 6.14 22.45
N GLN A 166 -11.73 5.66 21.58
CA GLN A 166 -11.55 4.25 21.26
C GLN A 166 -10.08 3.92 21.12
N ALA A 167 -9.64 2.81 21.67
CA ALA A 167 -8.32 2.29 21.41
C ALA A 167 -8.17 1.85 19.95
N LYS A 168 -6.95 1.97 19.41
CA LYS A 168 -6.58 1.48 18.08
C LYS A 168 -5.50 0.42 18.24
N LEU A 169 -5.76 -0.75 17.65
CA LEU A 169 -4.83 -1.87 17.65
C LEU A 169 -4.39 -2.12 16.21
N CYS A 170 -3.08 -2.13 15.99
CA CYS A 170 -2.45 -2.52 14.74
C CYS A 170 -1.46 -3.65 14.99
N MET A 171 -1.68 -4.80 14.37
CA MET A 171 -0.83 -5.98 14.48
C MET A 171 -0.20 -6.28 13.13
N LEU A 172 1.13 -6.40 13.08
CA LEU A 172 1.88 -6.66 11.84
C LEU A 172 2.57 -8.02 11.92
N PHE A 173 2.34 -8.80 10.87
CA PHE A 173 2.90 -10.14 10.69
C PHE A 173 3.81 -10.16 9.47
N THR A 174 4.82 -11.00 9.47
CA THR A 174 5.76 -11.15 8.35
C THR A 174 5.89 -12.59 7.90
N LEU A 175 6.17 -12.78 6.60
CA LEU A 175 6.67 -14.02 6.01
C LEU A 175 8.22 -14.10 6.09
N GLY A 176 8.91 -12.98 6.37
CA GLY A 176 10.37 -12.89 6.27
C GLY A 176 10.91 -12.93 4.84
N ARG A 177 10.04 -12.78 3.85
CA ARG A 177 10.36 -12.78 2.41
C ARG A 177 9.24 -12.14 1.59
N PRO A 178 9.50 -11.70 0.35
CA PRO A 178 8.43 -11.32 -0.58
C PRO A 178 7.52 -12.52 -0.87
N MET A 179 6.28 -12.23 -1.24
CA MET A 179 5.35 -13.26 -1.70
C MET A 179 5.76 -13.78 -3.08
N GLN A 180 5.75 -15.10 -3.23
CA GLN A 180 5.95 -15.70 -4.54
C GLN A 180 4.68 -15.55 -5.39
N PRO A 181 4.80 -15.27 -6.71
CA PRO A 181 3.65 -15.09 -7.58
C PRO A 181 2.63 -16.23 -7.53
N GLU A 182 3.09 -17.47 -7.41
CA GLU A 182 2.26 -18.68 -7.36
C GLU A 182 1.38 -18.74 -6.10
N GLN A 183 1.79 -18.04 -5.03
CA GLN A 183 1.06 -18.01 -3.75
C GLN A 183 0.02 -16.89 -3.69
N LEU A 184 -0.02 -15.97 -4.66
CA LEU A 184 -0.90 -14.80 -4.63
C LEU A 184 -2.39 -15.15 -4.57
N ALA A 185 -2.83 -16.16 -5.29
CA ALA A 185 -4.21 -16.60 -5.25
C ALA A 185 -4.59 -17.16 -3.86
N ALA A 186 -3.71 -17.97 -3.29
CA ALA A 186 -3.91 -18.56 -1.96
C ALA A 186 -3.94 -17.46 -0.87
N VAL A 187 -3.02 -16.50 -0.90
CA VAL A 187 -3.03 -15.42 0.11
C VAL A 187 -4.22 -14.49 -0.04
N ARG A 188 -4.69 -14.22 -1.25
CA ARG A 188 -5.91 -13.41 -1.45
C ARG A 188 -7.12 -14.09 -0.80
N LEU A 189 -7.30 -15.39 -1.03
CA LEU A 189 -8.38 -16.16 -0.41
C LEU A 189 -8.20 -16.28 1.11
N ALA A 190 -6.99 -16.51 1.58
CA ALA A 190 -6.66 -16.54 3.00
C ALA A 190 -6.99 -15.22 3.71
N MET A 191 -6.64 -14.08 3.10
CA MET A 191 -6.98 -12.76 3.64
C MET A 191 -8.49 -12.52 3.64
N ALA A 192 -9.22 -12.91 2.58
CA ALA A 192 -10.68 -12.78 2.53
C ALA A 192 -11.36 -13.59 3.64
N LEU A 193 -10.88 -14.81 3.92
CA LEU A 193 -11.36 -15.66 5.02
C LEU A 193 -11.00 -15.08 6.38
N TYR A 194 -9.79 -14.54 6.55
CA TYR A 194 -9.33 -14.07 7.84
C TYR A 194 -9.99 -12.75 8.26
N GLY A 195 -9.84 -11.67 7.48
CA GLY A 195 -10.34 -10.35 7.86
C GLY A 195 -10.58 -9.40 6.70
N GLY A 196 -10.52 -9.87 5.45
CA GLY A 196 -10.64 -9.04 4.24
C GLY A 196 -12.07 -8.90 3.69
N SER A 197 -13.08 -9.49 4.34
CA SER A 197 -14.47 -9.44 3.89
C SER A 197 -15.44 -9.32 5.05
N VAL A 198 -16.70 -9.02 4.75
CA VAL A 198 -17.79 -9.01 5.75
C VAL A 198 -18.23 -10.43 6.16
N THR A 199 -17.79 -11.44 5.45
CA THR A 199 -17.98 -12.86 5.80
C THR A 199 -16.73 -13.49 6.42
N SER A 200 -15.69 -12.69 6.70
CA SER A 200 -14.45 -13.15 7.30
C SER A 200 -14.60 -13.49 8.78
N ARG A 201 -13.70 -14.34 9.29
CA ARG A 201 -13.72 -14.75 10.70
C ARG A 201 -13.51 -13.60 11.67
N LEU A 202 -12.63 -12.65 11.37
CA LEU A 202 -12.46 -11.45 12.21
C LEU A 202 -13.75 -10.63 12.28
N PHE A 203 -14.46 -10.49 11.15
CA PHE A 203 -15.72 -9.77 11.14
C PHE A 203 -16.80 -10.54 11.90
N LEU A 204 -17.05 -11.80 11.56
CA LEU A 204 -18.16 -12.58 12.14
C LEU A 204 -17.92 -12.96 13.60
N ASN A 205 -16.69 -13.33 13.97
CA ASN A 205 -16.41 -13.84 15.30
C ASN A 205 -15.99 -12.74 16.27
N VAL A 206 -15.00 -11.89 15.91
CA VAL A 206 -14.45 -10.90 16.84
C VAL A 206 -15.36 -9.68 16.95
N ARG A 207 -15.94 -9.23 15.82
CA ARG A 207 -16.83 -8.07 15.83
C ARG A 207 -18.27 -8.43 16.15
N GLU A 208 -18.90 -9.35 15.37
CA GLU A 208 -20.35 -9.59 15.46
C GLU A 208 -20.74 -10.52 16.63
N ARG A 209 -20.00 -11.62 16.82
CA ARG A 209 -20.32 -12.58 17.88
C ARG A 209 -19.82 -12.16 19.25
N ASP A 210 -18.54 -11.76 19.34
CA ASP A 210 -17.87 -11.51 20.61
C ASP A 210 -17.94 -10.04 21.02
N HIS A 211 -18.37 -9.13 20.11
CA HIS A 211 -18.53 -7.68 20.31
C HIS A 211 -17.27 -6.98 20.84
N LEU A 212 -16.08 -7.48 20.49
CA LEU A 212 -14.80 -6.96 21.02
C LEU A 212 -14.30 -5.73 20.27
N CYS A 213 -14.86 -5.39 19.11
CA CYS A 213 -14.39 -4.30 18.30
C CYS A 213 -15.48 -3.66 17.43
N TYR A 214 -15.26 -2.40 17.05
CA TYR A 214 -16.13 -1.68 16.10
C TYR A 214 -15.80 -2.04 14.66
N TYR A 215 -14.53 -2.29 14.39
CA TYR A 215 -14.03 -2.83 13.13
C TYR A 215 -12.83 -3.73 13.42
N CYS A 216 -12.67 -4.76 12.62
CA CYS A 216 -11.48 -5.60 12.59
C CYS A 216 -11.29 -6.08 11.16
N SER A 217 -10.13 -5.78 10.58
CA SER A 217 -9.84 -6.13 9.19
C SER A 217 -8.39 -6.52 8.99
N SER A 218 -8.14 -7.43 8.06
CA SER A 218 -6.80 -7.78 7.61
C SER A 218 -6.51 -7.29 6.20
N SER A 219 -5.25 -6.95 5.94
CA SER A 219 -4.74 -6.60 4.63
C SER A 219 -3.36 -7.21 4.43
N PHE A 220 -2.92 -7.31 3.17
CA PHE A 220 -1.69 -7.98 2.81
C PHE A 220 -0.90 -7.16 1.78
N GLN A 221 0.43 -7.12 1.94
CA GLN A 221 1.38 -6.48 1.04
C GLN A 221 2.34 -7.50 0.43
N SER A 222 2.19 -7.76 -0.87
CA SER A 222 2.94 -8.82 -1.57
C SER A 222 4.44 -8.56 -1.65
N PHE A 223 4.85 -7.29 -1.84
CA PHE A 223 6.27 -6.93 -2.01
C PHE A 223 7.06 -7.03 -0.71
N THR A 224 6.41 -6.75 0.41
CA THR A 224 7.04 -6.83 1.74
C THR A 224 6.77 -8.17 2.43
N GLY A 225 5.88 -9.00 1.89
CA GLY A 225 5.46 -10.24 2.54
C GLY A 225 4.83 -10.00 3.91
N SER A 226 4.16 -8.88 4.09
CA SER A 226 3.56 -8.49 5.36
C SER A 226 2.04 -8.55 5.36
N MET A 227 1.47 -8.90 6.51
CA MET A 227 0.04 -8.84 6.78
C MET A 227 -0.20 -7.88 7.94
N ALA A 228 -1.19 -7.01 7.80
CA ALA A 228 -1.64 -6.10 8.85
C ALA A 228 -3.05 -6.48 9.30
N VAL A 229 -3.29 -6.48 10.61
CA VAL A 229 -4.63 -6.50 11.20
C VAL A 229 -4.84 -5.19 11.92
N ASN A 230 -5.93 -4.50 11.60
CA ASN A 230 -6.30 -3.23 12.19
C ASN A 230 -7.66 -3.34 12.87
N SER A 231 -7.74 -2.86 14.11
CA SER A 231 -8.98 -2.91 14.90
C SER A 231 -9.19 -1.64 15.71
N GLY A 232 -10.46 -1.24 15.84
CA GLY A 232 -10.90 -0.21 16.79
C GLY A 232 -11.68 -0.88 17.90
N VAL A 233 -11.20 -0.75 19.15
CA VAL A 233 -11.70 -1.52 20.28
C VAL A 233 -12.02 -0.61 21.48
N GLU A 234 -12.80 -1.10 22.43
CA GLU A 234 -12.89 -0.47 23.73
C GLU A 234 -11.54 -0.59 24.47
N HIS A 235 -11.20 0.40 25.29
CA HIS A 235 -9.93 0.41 26.01
C HIS A 235 -9.74 -0.82 26.90
N THR A 236 -10.81 -1.25 27.56
CA THR A 236 -10.84 -2.42 28.43
C THR A 236 -10.77 -3.75 27.70
N ASP A 237 -11.12 -3.78 26.41
CA ASP A 237 -11.19 -4.99 25.61
C ASP A 237 -9.98 -5.20 24.71
N ALA A 238 -9.00 -4.28 24.70
CA ALA A 238 -7.86 -4.32 23.79
C ALA A 238 -7.07 -5.65 23.87
N ALA A 239 -6.77 -6.12 25.06
CA ALA A 239 -6.05 -7.39 25.26
C ALA A 239 -6.87 -8.60 24.81
N ARG A 240 -8.18 -8.59 25.05
CA ARG A 240 -9.10 -9.66 24.63
C ARG A 240 -9.23 -9.68 23.11
N ALA A 241 -9.34 -8.52 22.47
CA ALA A 241 -9.38 -8.39 21.02
C ALA A 241 -8.10 -8.90 20.36
N GLU A 242 -6.91 -8.55 20.89
CA GLU A 242 -5.64 -9.08 20.41
C GLU A 242 -5.61 -10.61 20.48
N GLN A 243 -6.01 -11.18 21.61
CA GLN A 243 -6.08 -12.64 21.77
C GLN A 243 -7.09 -13.29 20.81
N ALA A 244 -8.24 -12.68 20.61
CA ALA A 244 -9.25 -13.18 19.67
C ALA A 244 -8.74 -13.17 18.22
N VAL A 245 -8.06 -12.10 17.82
CA VAL A 245 -7.41 -11.98 16.49
C VAL A 245 -6.41 -13.12 16.28
N LEU A 246 -5.53 -13.39 17.25
CA LEU A 246 -4.54 -14.47 17.19
C LEU A 246 -5.19 -15.85 17.18
N LYS A 247 -6.26 -16.02 17.97
CA LYS A 247 -7.02 -17.27 18.01
C LYS A 247 -7.67 -17.59 16.66
N GLU A 248 -8.32 -16.63 16.03
CA GLU A 248 -8.93 -16.83 14.71
C GLU A 248 -7.89 -17.18 13.64
N LEU A 249 -6.66 -16.62 13.72
CA LEU A 249 -5.56 -17.02 12.83
C LEU A 249 -5.16 -18.49 13.09
N ALA A 250 -4.98 -18.88 14.34
CA ALA A 250 -4.64 -20.26 14.71
C ALA A 250 -5.76 -21.24 14.30
N ASP A 251 -7.01 -20.86 14.50
CA ASP A 251 -8.16 -21.69 14.10
C ASP A 251 -8.25 -21.86 12.57
N LEU A 252 -7.84 -20.87 11.77
CA LEU A 252 -7.72 -21.02 10.32
C LEU A 252 -6.55 -21.93 9.92
N CYS A 253 -5.44 -21.87 10.66
CA CYS A 253 -4.27 -22.71 10.39
C CYS A 253 -4.51 -24.20 10.69
N ASP A 254 -5.18 -24.52 11.79
CA ASP A 254 -5.24 -25.87 12.34
C ASP A 254 -6.67 -26.43 12.45
N GLY A 255 -7.67 -25.56 12.46
CA GLY A 255 -9.08 -25.95 12.59
C GLY A 255 -9.79 -26.21 11.26
N PRO A 256 -11.08 -26.50 11.29
CA PRO A 256 -11.88 -26.69 10.10
C PRO A 256 -12.13 -25.37 9.37
N ILE A 257 -12.04 -25.40 8.04
CA ILE A 257 -12.55 -24.39 7.11
C ILE A 257 -13.70 -25.06 6.37
N THR A 258 -14.91 -24.53 6.48
CA THR A 258 -16.08 -25.11 5.82
C THR A 258 -16.10 -24.80 4.32
N ASP A 259 -16.86 -25.59 3.54
CA ASP A 259 -17.04 -25.33 2.12
C ASP A 259 -17.74 -23.98 1.91
N GLU A 260 -18.70 -23.65 2.75
CA GLU A 260 -19.48 -22.40 2.69
C GLU A 260 -18.59 -21.18 2.91
N GLU A 261 -17.75 -21.15 3.96
CA GLU A 261 -16.78 -20.07 4.21
C GLU A 261 -15.85 -19.86 3.02
N LEU A 262 -15.30 -20.95 2.47
CA LEU A 262 -14.34 -20.90 1.37
C LEU A 262 -15.01 -20.35 0.10
N GLU A 263 -16.20 -20.86 -0.24
CA GLU A 263 -16.91 -20.46 -1.46
C GLU A 263 -17.50 -19.05 -1.38
N ASP A 264 -17.95 -18.60 -0.22
CA ASP A 264 -18.45 -17.24 -0.04
C ASP A 264 -17.32 -16.20 -0.21
N CYS A 265 -16.17 -16.44 0.39
CA CYS A 265 -15.00 -15.58 0.21
C CYS A 265 -14.49 -15.62 -1.23
N ARG A 266 -14.45 -16.78 -1.86
CA ARG A 266 -14.05 -16.94 -3.26
C ARG A 266 -14.99 -16.18 -4.20
N ARG A 267 -16.29 -16.30 -4.01
CA ARG A 267 -17.30 -15.58 -4.79
C ARG A 267 -17.17 -14.08 -4.64
N GLY A 268 -16.92 -13.59 -3.42
CA GLY A 268 -16.68 -12.17 -3.15
C GLY A 268 -15.45 -11.64 -3.90
N LEU A 269 -14.34 -12.37 -3.88
CA LEU A 269 -13.12 -12.00 -4.60
C LEU A 269 -13.34 -11.99 -6.12
N LEU A 270 -13.99 -13.03 -6.67
CA LEU A 270 -14.31 -13.11 -8.11
C LEU A 270 -15.24 -11.98 -8.55
N ALA A 271 -16.23 -11.63 -7.72
CA ALA A 271 -17.12 -10.50 -7.99
C ALA A 271 -16.35 -9.16 -8.00
N GLY A 272 -15.40 -8.97 -7.08
CA GLY A 272 -14.54 -7.79 -7.04
C GLY A 272 -13.61 -7.66 -8.26
N MET A 273 -13.32 -8.75 -8.97
CA MET A 273 -12.52 -8.74 -10.19
C MET A 273 -13.31 -8.42 -11.45
N ASN A 274 -14.65 -8.48 -11.41
CA ASN A 274 -15.49 -8.33 -12.63
C ASN A 274 -15.43 -6.92 -13.22
N GLY A 275 -15.29 -5.87 -12.41
CA GLY A 275 -15.23 -4.50 -12.90
C GLY A 275 -13.80 -3.96 -13.12
N LEU A 276 -12.78 -4.81 -12.95
CA LEU A 276 -11.39 -4.38 -13.03
C LEU A 276 -11.01 -3.88 -14.42
N GLU A 277 -11.48 -4.57 -15.46
CA GLU A 277 -11.18 -4.25 -16.87
C GLU A 277 -12.13 -3.17 -17.45
N ASP A 278 -13.14 -2.73 -16.69
CA ASP A 278 -14.09 -1.70 -17.12
C ASP A 278 -13.53 -0.28 -16.98
N THR A 279 -12.42 -0.11 -16.25
CA THR A 279 -11.82 1.20 -16.01
C THR A 279 -10.33 1.22 -16.36
N LEU A 280 -9.85 2.37 -16.88
CA LEU A 280 -8.42 2.55 -17.16
C LEU A 280 -7.58 2.37 -15.91
N GLY A 281 -8.01 2.91 -14.76
CA GLY A 281 -7.30 2.76 -13.49
C GLY A 281 -7.22 1.32 -12.98
N GLY A 282 -8.26 0.52 -13.22
CA GLY A 282 -8.23 -0.92 -12.91
C GLY A 282 -7.19 -1.66 -13.75
N ILE A 283 -7.19 -1.42 -15.06
CA ILE A 283 -6.22 -2.00 -16.01
C ILE A 283 -4.79 -1.54 -15.65
N GLU A 284 -4.60 -0.21 -15.45
CA GLU A 284 -3.30 0.37 -15.06
C GLU A 284 -2.76 -0.31 -13.80
N THR A 285 -3.54 -0.29 -12.73
CA THR A 285 -3.12 -0.84 -11.44
C THR A 285 -2.80 -2.33 -11.55
N TRP A 286 -3.63 -3.10 -12.25
CA TRP A 286 -3.39 -4.54 -12.43
C TRP A 286 -2.06 -4.81 -13.11
N TYR A 287 -1.86 -4.29 -14.32
CA TYR A 287 -0.67 -4.58 -15.11
C TYR A 287 0.59 -3.93 -14.53
N TYR A 288 0.48 -2.75 -13.91
CA TYR A 288 1.58 -2.14 -13.18
C TYR A 288 2.08 -3.04 -12.04
N MET A 289 1.17 -3.57 -11.23
CA MET A 289 1.52 -4.48 -10.16
C MET A 289 2.15 -5.78 -10.67
N GLU A 290 1.70 -6.30 -11.81
CA GLU A 290 2.31 -7.47 -12.46
C GLU A 290 3.75 -7.18 -12.94
N VAL A 291 3.97 -6.04 -13.58
CA VAL A 291 5.31 -5.59 -14.01
C VAL A 291 6.24 -5.43 -12.81
N LEU A 292 5.76 -4.82 -11.72
CA LEU A 292 6.55 -4.64 -10.49
C LEU A 292 6.96 -5.96 -9.84
N ARG A 293 6.13 -7.00 -9.91
CA ARG A 293 6.45 -8.33 -9.37
C ARG A 293 7.55 -9.03 -10.16
N GLY A 294 7.69 -8.68 -11.43
CA GLY A 294 8.56 -9.42 -12.35
C GLY A 294 7.99 -10.78 -12.75
N GLY A 295 8.64 -11.44 -13.70
CA GLY A 295 8.17 -12.71 -14.24
C GLY A 295 7.07 -12.57 -15.31
N PRO A 296 6.35 -13.65 -15.64
CA PRO A 296 5.27 -13.61 -16.62
C PRO A 296 4.10 -12.77 -16.12
N VAL A 297 3.64 -11.83 -16.94
CA VAL A 297 2.47 -10.99 -16.63
C VAL A 297 1.22 -11.86 -16.66
N GLN A 298 0.49 -11.89 -15.55
CA GLN A 298 -0.79 -12.60 -15.44
C GLN A 298 -1.95 -11.67 -15.84
N THR A 299 -2.85 -12.18 -16.67
CA THR A 299 -4.11 -11.50 -16.94
C THR A 299 -5.07 -11.65 -15.76
N PRO A 300 -6.12 -10.80 -15.66
CA PRO A 300 -7.19 -11.01 -14.68
C PRO A 300 -7.83 -12.40 -14.78
N ASP A 301 -7.96 -12.96 -15.99
CA ASP A 301 -8.48 -14.30 -16.20
C ASP A 301 -7.55 -15.41 -15.70
N ASP A 302 -6.23 -15.24 -15.81
CA ASP A 302 -5.26 -16.15 -15.21
C ASP A 302 -5.41 -16.17 -13.68
N ALA A 303 -5.55 -15.00 -13.09
CA ALA A 303 -5.74 -14.86 -11.65
C ALA A 303 -7.10 -15.42 -11.18
N ARG A 304 -8.17 -15.25 -11.97
CA ARG A 304 -9.48 -15.91 -11.69
C ARG A 304 -9.34 -17.43 -11.70
N ARG A 305 -8.66 -18.00 -12.71
CA ARG A 305 -8.40 -19.46 -12.78
C ARG A 305 -7.56 -19.94 -11.59
N ALA A 306 -6.51 -19.21 -11.25
CA ALA A 306 -5.69 -19.54 -10.08
C ALA A 306 -6.51 -19.52 -8.79
N LEU A 307 -7.37 -18.51 -8.59
CA LEU A 307 -8.23 -18.39 -7.41
C LEU A 307 -9.25 -19.55 -7.30
N LEU A 308 -9.79 -20.01 -8.43
CA LEU A 308 -10.71 -21.15 -8.47
C LEU A 308 -10.02 -22.48 -8.08
N ALA A 309 -8.72 -22.59 -8.33
CA ALA A 309 -7.95 -23.80 -8.02
C ALA A 309 -7.45 -23.86 -6.58
N VAL A 310 -7.52 -22.75 -5.81
CA VAL A 310 -7.04 -22.72 -4.43
C VAL A 310 -7.82 -23.67 -3.53
N THR A 311 -7.09 -24.48 -2.78
CA THR A 311 -7.63 -25.45 -1.81
C THR A 311 -7.58 -24.90 -0.38
N ARG A 312 -8.20 -25.61 0.58
CA ARG A 312 -8.09 -25.29 2.02
C ARG A 312 -6.67 -25.46 2.53
N GLU A 313 -5.96 -26.47 2.02
CA GLU A 313 -4.57 -26.73 2.34
C GLU A 313 -3.68 -25.54 1.91
N ASP A 314 -3.86 -25.01 0.72
CA ASP A 314 -3.13 -23.84 0.24
C ASP A 314 -3.35 -22.61 1.15
N VAL A 315 -4.60 -22.43 1.62
CA VAL A 315 -4.95 -21.35 2.58
C VAL A 315 -4.22 -21.57 3.91
N ARG A 316 -4.24 -22.79 4.46
CA ARG A 316 -3.55 -23.11 5.71
C ARG A 316 -2.04 -22.95 5.60
N ASP A 317 -1.49 -23.48 4.52
CA ASP A 317 -0.04 -23.47 4.30
C ASP A 317 0.52 -22.04 4.18
N ILE A 318 -0.23 -21.14 3.58
CA ILE A 318 0.20 -19.74 3.52
C ILE A 318 0.01 -19.02 4.86
N LEU A 319 -1.08 -19.26 5.58
CA LEU A 319 -1.32 -18.61 6.88
C LEU A 319 -0.31 -19.04 7.94
N LYS A 320 0.10 -20.31 7.95
CA LYS A 320 1.12 -20.85 8.87
C LYS A 320 2.49 -20.20 8.73
N GLN A 321 2.78 -19.57 7.61
CA GLN A 321 4.05 -18.89 7.37
C GLN A 321 4.12 -17.50 8.00
N PHE A 322 2.99 -16.90 8.36
CA PHE A 322 2.97 -15.58 8.97
C PHE A 322 3.33 -15.63 10.46
N THR A 323 4.27 -14.79 10.85
CA THR A 323 4.70 -14.63 12.25
C THR A 323 4.39 -13.22 12.73
N LEU A 324 3.70 -13.07 13.87
CA LEU A 324 3.50 -11.77 14.51
C LEU A 324 4.84 -11.14 14.87
N SER A 325 5.07 -9.91 14.43
CA SER A 325 6.31 -9.17 14.69
C SER A 325 6.09 -7.91 15.51
N VAL A 326 4.94 -7.24 15.34
CA VAL A 326 4.60 -6.01 16.07
C VAL A 326 3.14 -6.02 16.46
N SER A 327 2.87 -5.61 17.70
CA SER A 327 1.54 -5.24 18.18
C SER A 327 1.61 -3.82 18.73
N CYS A 328 0.97 -2.87 18.08
CA CYS A 328 0.91 -1.47 18.48
C CYS A 328 -0.51 -1.15 18.97
N LEU A 329 -0.59 -0.64 20.19
CA LEU A 329 -1.85 -0.22 20.83
C LEU A 329 -1.79 1.27 21.14
N LEU A 330 -2.73 2.01 20.62
CA LEU A 330 -3.00 3.38 21.01
C LEU A 330 -4.23 3.39 21.91
N THR A 331 -4.07 3.81 23.18
CA THR A 331 -5.12 3.75 24.19
C THR A 331 -5.07 4.97 25.12
N ARG A 332 -6.05 5.16 25.98
CA ARG A 332 -6.01 6.17 27.03
C ARG A 332 -5.19 5.69 28.23
N GLU A 333 -4.74 6.61 29.07
CA GLU A 333 -4.13 6.27 30.37
C GLU A 333 -5.13 5.58 31.30
N GLU A 334 -4.69 4.55 31.99
CA GLU A 334 -5.50 3.90 33.04
C GLU A 334 -5.74 4.91 34.18
N GLY A 335 -7.01 5.18 34.45
CA GLY A 335 -7.44 6.11 35.53
C GLY A 335 -8.09 7.40 35.07
N ASN A 336 -8.18 7.69 33.80
CA ASN A 336 -8.87 8.86 33.28
C ASN A 336 -10.32 8.50 32.88
N GLU A 337 -11.16 8.19 33.87
CA GLU A 337 -12.59 7.81 33.66
C GLU A 337 -13.53 9.03 33.52
N ASN A 338 -13.01 10.24 33.29
CA ASN A 338 -13.83 11.45 33.18
C ASN A 338 -13.85 11.97 31.74
N GLY A 339 -14.86 11.58 30.98
CA GLY A 339 -15.26 12.15 29.71
C GLY A 339 -16.74 11.94 29.49
#